data_386e99b10f46ce47aa3409c2b8e22aba
#
_entry.id   386e99b10f46ce47aa3409c2b8e22aba
#
_cell.length_a   1.000
_cell.length_b   1.000
_cell.length_c   1.000
_cell.angle_alpha   90.00
_cell.angle_beta   90.00
_cell.angle_gamma   90.00
#
_symmetry.space_group_name_H-M   'P 1'
#
loop_
_entity.id
_entity.type
_entity.pdbx_description
1 polymer ?
#
loop_
_entity_poly.entity_id
_entity_poly.type
_entity_poly.pdbx_seq_one_letter_code
_entity_poly.pdbx_strand_id
1 'polypeptide(L)'
;MEGHVTKLVIFDLDGVLIDSKDHHYEALNQALGEEYAISREEHVNTYDGLPTTAKLKLLTENKGLPTDRYDQIWEDKQANTLRIFSECVAKDYELMGYFQQLVNAGYKIAVASNSIRNTVKIILLRLGLLEFVDIYFSNEDVVRNKPFPSMYWKCMMALGALPADTVILEDSHVGRQGALDSKCHLVPIENRKDLDQHKIDRIK
;
A
#
# COMPACT_ATOMS: atom_id res chain seq x y z
N MET A 1 -16.23 -6.28 34.20
CA MET A 1 -16.38 -5.86 32.78
C MET A 1 -15.15 -6.38 32.06
N GLU A 2 -15.27 -7.47 31.35
CA GLU A 2 -14.20 -7.93 30.45
C GLU A 2 -14.08 -6.87 29.39
N GLY A 3 -12.96 -6.16 29.35
CA GLY A 3 -12.67 -5.16 28.32
C GLY A 3 -12.67 -5.86 26.97
N HIS A 4 -13.53 -5.43 26.08
CA HIS A 4 -13.60 -5.94 24.72
C HIS A 4 -12.30 -5.57 24.01
N VAL A 5 -11.41 -6.56 23.83
CA VAL A 5 -10.12 -6.37 23.15
C VAL A 5 -10.40 -6.26 21.66
N THR A 6 -10.05 -5.11 21.07
CA THR A 6 -10.20 -4.91 19.63
C THR A 6 -9.09 -5.64 18.87
N LYS A 7 -9.44 -6.69 18.16
CA LYS A 7 -8.53 -7.39 17.24
C LYS A 7 -8.45 -6.60 15.93
N LEU A 8 -7.25 -6.20 15.51
CA LEU A 8 -7.03 -5.39 14.32
C LEU A 8 -6.12 -6.10 13.32
N VAL A 9 -6.53 -6.10 12.07
CA VAL A 9 -5.66 -6.49 10.95
C VAL A 9 -5.40 -5.25 10.08
N ILE A 10 -4.13 -4.94 9.85
CA ILE A 10 -3.69 -3.86 8.98
C ILE A 10 -3.03 -4.46 7.75
N PHE A 11 -3.55 -4.14 6.59
CA PHE A 11 -2.99 -4.54 5.30
C PHE A 11 -2.17 -3.39 4.70
N ASP A 12 -0.99 -3.69 4.18
CA ASP A 12 -0.46 -2.86 3.11
C ASP A 12 -1.29 -3.06 1.85
N LEU A 13 -1.15 -2.16 0.88
CA LEU A 13 -1.92 -2.17 -0.36
C LEU A 13 -1.13 -2.81 -1.50
N ASP A 14 0.01 -2.19 -1.84
CA ASP A 14 0.84 -2.50 -3.00
C ASP A 14 1.71 -3.74 -2.73
N GLY A 15 1.52 -4.81 -3.48
CA GLY A 15 2.20 -6.11 -3.25
C GLY A 15 1.47 -7.04 -2.27
N VAL A 16 0.53 -6.51 -1.45
CA VAL A 16 -0.28 -7.31 -0.50
C VAL A 16 -1.70 -7.52 -1.02
N LEU A 17 -2.47 -6.46 -1.24
CA LEU A 17 -3.85 -6.55 -1.74
C LEU A 17 -3.91 -6.57 -3.28
N ILE A 18 -2.92 -5.97 -3.93
CA ILE A 18 -2.82 -5.91 -5.38
C ILE A 18 -1.37 -6.00 -5.83
N ASP A 19 -1.09 -6.72 -6.91
CA ASP A 19 0.19 -6.63 -7.60
C ASP A 19 0.16 -5.39 -8.51
N SER A 20 0.74 -4.31 -8.02
CA SER A 20 0.66 -2.97 -8.61
C SER A 20 1.94 -2.53 -9.33
N LYS A 21 3.01 -3.33 -9.28
CA LYS A 21 4.35 -2.95 -9.80
C LYS A 21 4.30 -2.52 -11.26
N ASP A 22 3.65 -3.33 -12.10
CA ASP A 22 3.50 -3.06 -13.52
C ASP A 22 2.67 -1.81 -13.80
N HIS A 23 1.60 -1.60 -13.05
CA HIS A 23 0.74 -0.43 -13.18
C HIS A 23 1.48 0.87 -12.81
N HIS A 24 2.28 0.85 -11.74
CA HIS A 24 3.11 1.99 -11.35
C HIS A 24 4.24 2.28 -12.34
N TYR A 25 4.84 1.23 -12.91
CA TYR A 25 5.82 1.33 -13.99
C TYR A 25 5.22 2.01 -15.23
N GLU A 26 4.08 1.52 -15.68
CA GLU A 26 3.38 2.06 -16.84
C GLU A 26 2.97 3.52 -16.63
N ALA A 27 2.36 3.83 -15.47
CA ALA A 27 1.93 5.19 -15.15
C ALA A 27 3.11 6.19 -15.14
N LEU A 28 4.28 5.76 -14.63
CA LEU A 28 5.48 6.60 -14.61
C LEU A 28 6.00 6.82 -16.04
N ASN A 29 6.14 5.78 -16.84
CA ASN A 29 6.67 5.90 -18.20
C ASN A 29 5.78 6.74 -19.11
N GLN A 30 4.45 6.63 -18.97
CA GLN A 30 3.52 7.50 -19.69
C GLN A 30 3.71 8.98 -19.31
N ALA A 31 4.05 9.28 -18.05
CA ALA A 31 4.33 10.64 -17.61
C ALA A 31 5.71 11.16 -18.04
N LEU A 32 6.71 10.29 -18.10
CA LEU A 32 8.08 10.64 -18.52
C LEU A 32 8.18 10.92 -20.02
N GLY A 33 7.35 10.24 -20.84
CA GLY A 33 7.48 10.23 -22.29
C GLY A 33 8.68 9.41 -22.78
N GLU A 34 8.86 9.31 -24.09
CA GLU A 34 9.89 8.46 -24.70
C GLU A 34 11.30 8.86 -24.32
N GLU A 35 11.55 10.15 -24.15
CA GLU A 35 12.89 10.71 -23.90
C GLU A 35 13.50 10.25 -22.57
N TYR A 36 12.67 10.13 -21.52
CA TYR A 36 13.12 9.77 -20.17
C TYR A 36 12.57 8.42 -19.71
N ALA A 37 11.98 7.66 -20.62
CA ALA A 37 11.44 6.34 -20.30
C ALA A 37 12.49 5.43 -19.68
N ILE A 38 12.07 4.63 -18.73
CA ILE A 38 12.89 3.63 -18.06
C ILE A 38 12.48 2.23 -18.53
N SER A 39 13.47 1.34 -18.62
CA SER A 39 13.19 -0.07 -18.88
C SER A 39 12.57 -0.75 -17.66
N ARG A 40 11.99 -1.92 -17.86
CA ARG A 40 11.44 -2.72 -16.74
C ARG A 40 12.53 -3.14 -15.76
N GLU A 41 13.72 -3.45 -16.27
CA GLU A 41 14.89 -3.79 -15.47
C GLU A 41 15.36 -2.61 -14.62
N GLU A 42 15.48 -1.42 -15.22
CA GLU A 42 15.80 -0.18 -14.49
C GLU A 42 14.74 0.07 -13.40
N HIS A 43 13.45 -0.12 -13.72
CA HIS A 43 12.38 0.09 -12.75
C HIS A 43 12.56 -0.80 -11.52
N VAL A 44 12.71 -2.11 -11.72
CA VAL A 44 12.82 -3.08 -10.62
C VAL A 44 14.09 -2.86 -9.79
N ASN A 45 15.22 -2.59 -10.45
CA ASN A 45 16.52 -2.53 -9.77
C ASN A 45 16.79 -1.17 -9.09
N THR A 46 16.14 -0.09 -9.57
CA THR A 46 16.52 1.27 -9.14
C THR A 46 15.35 2.08 -8.60
N TYR A 47 14.16 1.92 -9.18
CA TYR A 47 13.05 2.83 -8.91
C TYR A 47 11.90 2.21 -8.10
N ASP A 48 11.79 0.87 -8.06
CA ASP A 48 10.68 0.21 -7.35
C ASP A 48 10.69 0.53 -5.84
N GLY A 49 9.50 0.68 -5.25
CA GLY A 49 9.34 1.03 -3.84
C GLY A 49 9.68 2.47 -3.46
N LEU A 50 10.30 3.27 -4.36
CA LEU A 50 10.62 4.67 -4.06
C LEU A 50 9.40 5.59 -4.27
N PRO A 51 9.26 6.66 -3.47
CA PRO A 51 8.33 7.76 -3.76
C PRO A 51 8.64 8.41 -5.11
N THR A 52 7.60 8.91 -5.80
CA THR A 52 7.77 9.56 -7.13
C THR A 52 8.81 10.68 -7.11
N THR A 53 8.82 11.50 -6.06
CA THR A 53 9.81 12.59 -5.91
C THR A 53 11.27 12.09 -5.84
N ALA A 54 11.52 10.95 -5.21
CA ALA A 54 12.84 10.32 -5.19
C ALA A 54 13.22 9.74 -6.56
N LYS A 55 12.26 9.13 -7.26
CA LYS A 55 12.45 8.64 -8.63
C LYS A 55 12.85 9.76 -9.58
N LEU A 56 12.19 10.92 -9.53
CA LEU A 56 12.50 12.07 -10.38
C LEU A 56 13.91 12.62 -10.13
N LYS A 57 14.36 12.66 -8.88
CA LYS A 57 15.74 13.07 -8.56
C LYS A 57 16.77 12.12 -9.18
N LEU A 58 16.55 10.81 -9.02
CA LEU A 58 17.43 9.80 -9.64
C LEU A 58 17.40 9.88 -11.18
N LEU A 59 16.26 10.20 -11.78
CA LEU A 59 16.16 10.41 -13.23
C LEU A 59 16.94 11.64 -13.69
N THR A 60 16.98 12.71 -12.88
CA THR A 60 17.85 13.85 -13.16
C THR A 60 19.33 13.45 -13.13
N GLU A 61 19.75 12.70 -12.11
CA GLU A 61 21.14 12.23 -11.97
C GLU A 61 21.54 11.25 -13.07
N ASN A 62 20.66 10.31 -13.43
CA ASN A 62 20.97 9.22 -14.33
C ASN A 62 20.70 9.53 -15.82
N LYS A 63 19.69 10.34 -16.12
CA LYS A 63 19.20 10.60 -17.48
C LYS A 63 19.10 12.09 -17.84
N GLY A 64 19.48 13.00 -16.93
CA GLY A 64 19.43 14.44 -17.17
C GLY A 64 18.01 15.02 -17.22
N LEU A 65 17.04 14.41 -16.56
CA LEU A 65 15.66 14.94 -16.49
C LEU A 65 15.67 16.37 -15.91
N PRO A 66 15.12 17.39 -16.61
CA PRO A 66 15.06 18.75 -16.11
C PRO A 66 14.16 18.85 -14.87
N THR A 67 14.62 19.58 -13.84
CA THR A 67 13.89 19.70 -12.57
C THR A 67 12.62 20.53 -12.66
N ASP A 68 12.50 21.41 -13.65
CA ASP A 68 11.30 22.20 -13.93
C ASP A 68 10.13 21.37 -14.48
N ARG A 69 10.40 20.12 -14.90
CA ARG A 69 9.36 19.16 -15.31
C ARG A 69 8.79 18.33 -14.18
N TYR A 70 9.32 18.42 -12.96
CA TYR A 70 8.95 17.54 -11.85
C TYR A 70 7.46 17.61 -11.50
N ASP A 71 6.92 18.79 -11.36
CA ASP A 71 5.51 18.98 -10.94
C ASP A 71 4.56 18.41 -12.01
N GLN A 72 4.80 18.69 -13.28
CA GLN A 72 3.99 18.15 -14.38
C GLN A 72 4.06 16.63 -14.43
N ILE A 73 5.28 16.04 -14.37
CA ILE A 73 5.44 14.58 -14.40
C ILE A 73 4.78 13.94 -13.19
N TRP A 74 4.86 14.57 -12.01
CA TRP A 74 4.21 14.07 -10.82
C TRP A 74 2.68 14.04 -10.98
N GLU A 75 2.09 15.13 -11.48
CA GLU A 75 0.65 15.22 -11.74
C GLU A 75 0.19 14.22 -12.79
N ASP A 76 0.88 14.14 -13.92
CA ASP A 76 0.58 13.20 -15.01
C ASP A 76 0.69 11.74 -14.52
N LYS A 77 1.72 11.43 -13.74
CA LYS A 77 1.86 10.09 -13.14
C LYS A 77 0.69 9.76 -12.22
N GLN A 78 0.22 10.69 -11.39
CA GLN A 78 -0.94 10.45 -10.53
C GLN A 78 -2.21 10.24 -11.36
N ALA A 79 -2.44 11.07 -12.37
CA ALA A 79 -3.58 10.93 -13.28
C ALA A 79 -3.55 9.58 -14.02
N ASN A 80 -2.40 9.20 -14.58
CA ASN A 80 -2.20 7.91 -15.24
C ASN A 80 -2.42 6.73 -14.28
N THR A 81 -1.92 6.84 -13.04
CA THR A 81 -2.15 5.82 -12.01
C THR A 81 -3.63 5.59 -11.77
N LEU A 82 -4.40 6.66 -11.52
CA LEU A 82 -5.83 6.55 -11.29
C LEU A 82 -6.58 5.97 -12.49
N ARG A 83 -6.22 6.41 -13.71
CA ARG A 83 -6.83 5.88 -14.95
C ARG A 83 -6.54 4.38 -15.09
N ILE A 84 -5.28 3.97 -15.00
CA ILE A 84 -4.85 2.56 -15.15
C ILE A 84 -5.58 1.68 -14.12
N PHE A 85 -5.57 2.05 -12.84
CA PHE A 85 -6.27 1.25 -11.83
C PHE A 85 -7.78 1.23 -12.03
N SER A 86 -8.40 2.30 -12.51
CA SER A 86 -9.83 2.33 -12.79
C SER A 86 -10.23 1.43 -13.99
N GLU A 87 -9.32 1.27 -14.95
CA GLU A 87 -9.56 0.46 -16.16
C GLU A 87 -9.17 -1.01 -15.98
N CYS A 88 -8.03 -1.28 -15.32
CA CYS A 88 -7.43 -2.61 -15.29
C CYS A 88 -7.80 -3.42 -14.04
N VAL A 89 -8.19 -2.77 -12.91
CA VAL A 89 -8.54 -3.49 -11.69
C VAL A 89 -10.02 -3.83 -11.67
N ALA A 90 -10.32 -5.10 -11.45
CA ALA A 90 -11.68 -5.61 -11.28
C ALA A 90 -11.92 -6.12 -9.86
N LYS A 91 -13.18 -6.39 -9.51
CA LYS A 91 -13.55 -7.00 -8.23
C LYS A 91 -12.84 -8.34 -8.06
N ASP A 92 -12.25 -8.51 -6.88
CA ASP A 92 -11.61 -9.76 -6.46
C ASP A 92 -12.53 -10.47 -5.45
N TYR A 93 -13.35 -11.39 -5.95
CA TYR A 93 -14.33 -12.09 -5.13
C TYR A 93 -13.71 -13.03 -4.09
N GLU A 94 -12.52 -13.57 -4.36
CA GLU A 94 -11.79 -14.39 -3.40
C GLU A 94 -11.31 -13.55 -2.22
N LEU A 95 -10.72 -12.38 -2.53
CA LEU A 95 -10.28 -11.43 -1.54
C LEU A 95 -11.46 -10.84 -0.73
N MET A 96 -12.58 -10.53 -1.39
CA MET A 96 -13.81 -10.11 -0.72
C MET A 96 -14.30 -11.19 0.26
N GLY A 97 -14.30 -12.47 -0.15
CA GLY A 97 -14.64 -13.60 0.72
C GLY A 97 -13.72 -13.70 1.93
N TYR A 98 -12.42 -13.50 1.74
CA TYR A 98 -11.43 -13.48 2.82
C TYR A 98 -11.69 -12.32 3.82
N PHE A 99 -11.96 -11.10 3.32
CA PHE A 99 -12.29 -9.96 4.17
C PHE A 99 -13.59 -10.17 4.94
N GLN A 100 -14.61 -10.76 4.29
CA GLN A 100 -15.87 -11.13 4.97
C GLN A 100 -15.64 -12.13 6.13
N GLN A 101 -14.73 -13.07 5.96
CA GLN A 101 -14.39 -14.02 7.04
C GLN A 101 -13.71 -13.31 8.21
N LEU A 102 -12.82 -12.35 7.97
CA LEU A 102 -12.20 -11.53 9.02
C LEU A 102 -13.26 -10.72 9.80
N VAL A 103 -14.18 -10.08 9.08
CA VAL A 103 -15.30 -9.34 9.71
C VAL A 103 -16.15 -10.27 10.57
N ASN A 104 -16.50 -11.46 10.05
CA ASN A 104 -17.29 -12.45 10.79
C ASN A 104 -16.55 -12.99 12.03
N ALA A 105 -15.21 -13.03 11.98
CA ALA A 105 -14.38 -13.41 13.13
C ALA A 105 -14.16 -12.25 14.13
N GLY A 106 -14.77 -11.09 13.90
CA GLY A 106 -14.74 -9.93 14.80
C GLY A 106 -13.51 -9.06 14.67
N TYR A 107 -12.73 -9.19 13.59
CA TYR A 107 -11.60 -8.30 13.32
C TYR A 107 -12.07 -6.95 12.80
N LYS A 108 -11.39 -5.88 13.24
CA LYS A 108 -11.35 -4.61 12.57
C LYS A 108 -10.32 -4.64 11.47
N ILE A 109 -10.59 -3.98 10.34
CA ILE A 109 -9.74 -4.01 9.17
C ILE A 109 -9.30 -2.59 8.83
N ALA A 110 -7.98 -2.39 8.74
CA ALA A 110 -7.39 -1.15 8.26
C ALA A 110 -6.49 -1.40 7.05
N VAL A 111 -6.31 -0.34 6.24
CA VAL A 111 -5.30 -0.33 5.16
C VAL A 111 -4.34 0.83 5.38
N ALA A 112 -3.03 0.58 5.25
CA ALA A 112 -1.98 1.55 5.45
C ALA A 112 -0.98 1.50 4.28
N SER A 113 -0.95 2.52 3.42
CA SER A 113 -0.14 2.53 2.19
C SER A 113 0.66 3.81 2.02
N ASN A 114 1.87 3.68 1.44
CA ASN A 114 2.68 4.83 0.99
C ASN A 114 2.17 5.45 -0.33
N SER A 115 1.09 4.94 -0.90
CA SER A 115 0.38 5.56 -2.04
C SER A 115 -0.44 6.76 -1.59
N ILE A 116 -0.80 7.66 -2.52
CA ILE A 116 -1.68 8.80 -2.23
C ILE A 116 -3.12 8.33 -1.96
N ARG A 117 -3.89 9.13 -1.24
CA ARG A 117 -5.25 8.79 -0.79
C ARG A 117 -6.18 8.36 -1.92
N ASN A 118 -6.14 9.08 -3.04
CA ASN A 118 -6.99 8.76 -4.18
C ASN A 118 -6.64 7.39 -4.79
N THR A 119 -5.36 7.03 -4.84
CA THR A 119 -4.91 5.70 -5.31
C THR A 119 -5.41 4.61 -4.37
N VAL A 120 -5.23 4.77 -3.05
CA VAL A 120 -5.75 3.80 -2.06
C VAL A 120 -7.25 3.61 -2.23
N LYS A 121 -8.01 4.72 -2.31
CA LYS A 121 -9.47 4.67 -2.44
C LYS A 121 -9.92 3.96 -3.71
N ILE A 122 -9.34 4.30 -4.87
CA ILE A 122 -9.77 3.69 -6.14
C ILE A 122 -9.46 2.19 -6.19
N ILE A 123 -8.31 1.77 -5.67
CA ILE A 123 -7.95 0.35 -5.63
C ILE A 123 -8.92 -0.41 -4.72
N LEU A 124 -9.17 0.06 -3.50
CA LEU A 124 -10.13 -0.58 -2.58
C LEU A 124 -11.54 -0.66 -3.18
N LEU A 125 -11.98 0.41 -3.84
CA LEU A 125 -13.28 0.44 -4.54
C LEU A 125 -13.33 -0.59 -5.67
N ARG A 126 -12.30 -0.62 -6.51
CA ARG A 126 -12.24 -1.51 -7.68
C ARG A 126 -12.13 -2.98 -7.30
N LEU A 127 -11.36 -3.31 -6.27
CA LEU A 127 -11.28 -4.66 -5.69
C LEU A 127 -12.57 -5.09 -4.98
N GLY A 128 -13.51 -4.15 -4.67
CA GLY A 128 -14.71 -4.43 -3.91
C GLY A 128 -14.47 -4.52 -2.40
N LEU A 129 -13.36 -3.97 -1.90
CA LEU A 129 -12.95 -4.11 -0.49
C LEU A 129 -13.38 -2.93 0.39
N LEU A 130 -13.77 -1.80 -0.21
CA LEU A 130 -14.02 -0.57 0.54
C LEU A 130 -15.10 -0.72 1.62
N GLU A 131 -16.08 -1.58 1.41
CA GLU A 131 -17.17 -1.85 2.38
C GLU A 131 -16.73 -2.68 3.60
N PHE A 132 -15.60 -3.41 3.51
CA PHE A 132 -15.07 -4.23 4.59
C PHE A 132 -14.03 -3.48 5.43
N VAL A 133 -13.51 -2.35 4.94
CA VAL A 133 -12.42 -1.61 5.57
C VAL A 133 -12.98 -0.55 6.51
N ASP A 134 -12.68 -0.66 7.82
CA ASP A 134 -13.11 0.31 8.82
C ASP A 134 -12.41 1.67 8.62
N ILE A 135 -11.12 1.66 8.26
CA ILE A 135 -10.34 2.87 7.99
C ILE A 135 -9.17 2.58 7.04
N TYR A 136 -8.76 3.57 6.27
CA TYR A 136 -7.51 3.52 5.52
C TYR A 136 -6.72 4.81 5.66
N PHE A 137 -5.39 4.68 5.63
CA PHE A 137 -4.45 5.79 5.65
C PHE A 137 -3.48 5.69 4.48
N SER A 138 -3.14 6.86 3.97
CA SER A 138 -2.24 7.10 2.84
C SER A 138 -0.99 7.84 3.31
N ASN A 139 -0.05 8.07 2.42
CA ASN A 139 1.12 8.89 2.70
C ASN A 139 0.78 10.35 3.06
N GLU A 140 -0.41 10.83 2.72
CA GLU A 140 -0.89 12.18 3.01
C GLU A 140 -1.42 12.33 4.45
N ASP A 141 -1.59 11.22 5.16
CA ASP A 141 -2.18 11.19 6.50
C ASP A 141 -1.18 11.27 7.63
N VAL A 142 0.11 11.17 7.34
CA VAL A 142 1.21 11.16 8.31
C VAL A 142 2.36 12.05 7.87
N VAL A 143 3.09 12.60 8.82
CA VAL A 143 4.29 13.41 8.52
C VAL A 143 5.46 12.52 8.08
N ARG A 144 5.55 11.31 8.63
CA ARG A 144 6.60 10.34 8.33
C ARG A 144 5.97 9.05 7.82
N ASN A 145 6.23 8.77 6.55
CA ASN A 145 5.79 7.55 5.88
C ASN A 145 6.64 6.32 6.28
N LYS A 146 6.24 5.12 5.87
CA LYS A 146 7.06 3.92 6.02
C LYS A 146 8.48 4.22 5.48
N PRO A 147 9.53 3.88 6.20
CA PRO A 147 9.62 2.87 7.28
C PRO A 147 9.23 3.34 8.70
N PHE A 148 8.79 4.57 8.90
CA PHE A 148 8.31 4.98 10.22
C PHE A 148 6.98 4.31 10.55
N PRO A 149 6.73 3.94 11.83
CA PRO A 149 5.52 3.22 12.25
C PRO A 149 4.26 4.12 12.37
N SER A 150 4.37 5.40 12.03
CA SER A 150 3.34 6.43 12.25
C SER A 150 1.96 6.03 11.73
N MET A 151 1.91 5.41 10.55
CA MET A 151 0.66 5.03 9.90
C MET A 151 -0.02 3.87 10.62
N TYR A 152 0.77 2.89 11.09
CA TYR A 152 0.27 1.76 11.87
C TYR A 152 -0.24 2.21 13.23
N TRP A 153 0.49 3.09 13.92
CA TRP A 153 0.02 3.70 15.18
C TRP A 153 -1.29 4.47 14.97
N LYS A 154 -1.41 5.18 13.85
CA LYS A 154 -2.63 5.92 13.51
C LYS A 154 -3.82 4.99 13.31
N CYS A 155 -3.63 3.83 12.65
CA CYS A 155 -4.66 2.79 12.54
C CYS A 155 -5.11 2.30 13.92
N MET A 156 -4.16 1.91 14.78
CA MET A 156 -4.46 1.44 16.13
C MET A 156 -5.18 2.48 16.97
N MET A 157 -4.71 3.73 16.96
CA MET A 157 -5.35 4.83 17.69
C MET A 157 -6.79 5.07 17.22
N ALA A 158 -7.03 5.06 15.91
CA ALA A 158 -8.34 5.31 15.33
C ALA A 158 -9.36 4.21 15.67
N LEU A 159 -8.91 2.97 15.82
CA LEU A 159 -9.77 1.80 16.06
C LEU A 159 -9.70 1.28 17.50
N GLY A 160 -8.93 1.94 18.37
CA GLY A 160 -8.81 1.56 19.78
C GLY A 160 -8.15 0.19 20.00
N ALA A 161 -7.20 -0.19 19.13
CA ALA A 161 -6.47 -1.45 19.23
C ALA A 161 -5.10 -1.26 19.88
N LEU A 162 -4.58 -2.31 20.51
CA LEU A 162 -3.23 -2.34 21.08
C LEU A 162 -2.27 -3.08 20.15
N PRO A 163 -0.95 -2.81 20.21
CA PRO A 163 0.03 -3.53 19.39
C PRO A 163 -0.03 -5.05 19.54
N ALA A 164 -0.25 -5.56 20.75
CA ALA A 164 -0.38 -6.99 21.03
C ALA A 164 -1.59 -7.67 20.36
N ASP A 165 -2.62 -6.89 20.01
CA ASP A 165 -3.85 -7.35 19.38
C ASP A 165 -3.94 -6.96 17.89
N THR A 166 -2.83 -6.45 17.34
CA THR A 166 -2.73 -5.96 15.97
C THR A 166 -1.78 -6.80 15.14
N VAL A 167 -2.25 -7.20 13.97
CA VAL A 167 -1.49 -7.91 12.94
C VAL A 167 -1.29 -7.00 11.75
N ILE A 168 -0.09 -6.97 11.20
CA ILE A 168 0.25 -6.20 9.99
C ILE A 168 0.73 -7.17 8.92
N LEU A 169 0.12 -7.11 7.72
CA LEU A 169 0.54 -7.84 6.54
C LEU A 169 1.30 -6.90 5.60
N GLU A 170 2.53 -7.26 5.26
CA GLU A 170 3.47 -6.39 4.54
C GLU A 170 4.42 -7.19 3.64
N ASP A 171 4.66 -6.69 2.42
CA ASP A 171 5.59 -7.28 1.45
C ASP A 171 6.95 -6.57 1.42
N SER A 172 6.95 -5.25 1.56
CA SER A 172 8.12 -4.40 1.35
C SER A 172 9.07 -4.36 2.55
N HIS A 173 10.37 -4.20 2.30
CA HIS A 173 11.35 -4.04 3.37
C HIS A 173 11.05 -2.82 4.26
N VAL A 174 10.66 -1.68 3.65
CA VAL A 174 10.37 -0.45 4.40
C VAL A 174 9.11 -0.56 5.24
N GLY A 175 8.09 -1.25 4.74
CA GLY A 175 6.87 -1.49 5.49
C GLY A 175 7.06 -2.50 6.61
N ARG A 176 7.82 -3.59 6.38
CA ARG A 176 8.20 -4.56 7.41
C ARG A 176 8.98 -3.90 8.55
N GLN A 177 9.91 -2.97 8.24
CA GLN A 177 10.62 -2.22 9.27
C GLN A 177 9.65 -1.39 10.12
N GLY A 178 8.74 -0.64 9.48
CA GLY A 178 7.72 0.14 10.19
C GLY A 178 6.81 -0.73 11.06
N ALA A 179 6.42 -1.92 10.57
CA ALA A 179 5.61 -2.88 11.31
C ALA A 179 6.34 -3.40 12.57
N LEU A 180 7.62 -3.75 12.46
CA LEU A 180 8.44 -4.15 13.60
C LEU A 180 8.58 -3.02 14.63
N ASP A 181 8.82 -1.80 14.18
CA ASP A 181 8.97 -0.62 15.05
C ASP A 181 7.63 -0.25 15.72
N SER A 182 6.51 -0.58 15.13
CA SER A 182 5.17 -0.39 15.72
C SER A 182 4.90 -1.34 16.90
N LYS A 183 5.70 -2.41 17.06
CA LYS A 183 5.55 -3.48 18.06
C LYS A 183 4.32 -4.36 17.84
N CYS A 184 3.75 -4.34 16.64
CA CYS A 184 2.68 -5.24 16.23
C CYS A 184 3.21 -6.59 15.75
N HIS A 185 2.30 -7.54 15.55
CA HIS A 185 2.64 -8.81 14.92
C HIS A 185 2.77 -8.64 13.41
N LEU A 186 3.98 -8.85 12.88
CA LEU A 186 4.24 -8.81 11.45
C LEU A 186 4.00 -10.18 10.81
N VAL A 187 3.18 -10.22 9.78
CA VAL A 187 3.04 -11.34 8.85
C VAL A 187 3.65 -10.91 7.52
N PRO A 188 4.87 -11.38 7.19
CA PRO A 188 5.49 -11.05 5.93
C PRO A 188 4.74 -11.75 4.78
N ILE A 189 4.41 -10.98 3.74
CA ILE A 189 3.81 -11.43 2.49
C ILE A 189 4.87 -11.28 1.40
N GLU A 190 5.06 -12.28 0.57
CA GLU A 190 5.98 -12.20 -0.56
C GLU A 190 5.27 -11.75 -1.84
N ASN A 191 4.00 -12.12 -1.95
CA ASN A 191 3.14 -11.71 -3.06
C ASN A 191 1.67 -11.88 -2.69
N ARG A 192 0.76 -11.33 -3.52
CA ARG A 192 -0.69 -11.37 -3.33
C ARG A 192 -1.25 -12.79 -3.07
N LYS A 193 -0.67 -13.84 -3.70
CA LYS A 193 -1.14 -15.24 -3.56
C LYS A 193 -0.81 -15.83 -2.18
N ASP A 194 0.04 -15.18 -1.41
CA ASP A 194 0.37 -15.59 -0.04
C ASP A 194 -0.67 -15.16 0.99
N LEU A 195 -1.67 -14.38 0.60
CA LEU A 195 -2.81 -14.06 1.46
C LEU A 195 -3.65 -15.34 1.64
N ASP A 196 -3.35 -16.07 2.71
CA ASP A 196 -4.09 -17.24 3.12
C ASP A 196 -4.60 -17.02 4.55
N GLN A 197 -5.83 -17.46 4.80
CA GLN A 197 -6.49 -17.39 6.10
C GLN A 197 -5.64 -18.02 7.22
N HIS A 198 -4.91 -19.09 6.93
CA HIS A 198 -4.04 -19.77 7.89
C HIS A 198 -2.89 -18.91 8.43
N LYS A 199 -2.51 -17.82 7.74
CA LYS A 199 -1.45 -16.92 8.24
C LYS A 199 -1.95 -16.02 9.36
N ILE A 200 -3.21 -15.64 9.37
CA ILE A 200 -3.81 -14.85 10.45
C ILE A 200 -4.17 -15.73 11.66
N ASP A 201 -4.66 -16.93 11.42
CA ASP A 201 -5.04 -17.88 12.48
C ASP A 201 -3.86 -18.34 13.35
N ARG A 202 -2.63 -18.19 12.88
CA ARG A 202 -1.40 -18.49 13.64
C ARG A 202 -1.02 -17.43 14.67
N ILE A 203 -1.73 -16.30 14.67
CA ILE A 203 -1.49 -15.18 15.58
C ILE A 203 -2.55 -15.28 16.69
N LYS A 204 -2.37 -16.26 17.54
CA LYS A 204 -3.12 -16.43 18.81
C LYS A 204 -2.20 -16.18 19.97
#